data_dc1770012e15827b041800096007ac68
#
_entry.id   dc1770012e15827b041800096007ac68
#
_cell.length_a   1.000
_cell.length_b   1.000
_cell.length_c   1.000
_cell.angle_alpha   90.00
_cell.angle_beta   90.00
_cell.angle_gamma   90.00
#
_symmetry.space_group_name_H-M   'P 1'
#
loop_
_entity.id
_entity.type
_entity.pdbx_description
1 polymer ?
#
loop_
_entity_poly.entity_id
_entity_poly.type
_entity_poly.pdbx_seq_one_letter_code
_entity_poly.pdbx_strand_id
1 'polypeptide(L)'
;MKLRDGKAGENTLDRSIIKRINAAGRKGRRITMSADPITYPVSQIGELAVYAAINALSAEKYIPESFRSVILLPPGTEESVLREIMDQICRVCSDEHLVIEGGHTEVTSAVTRPVVIGACTGSSMDQKMKRVEPNDSGADQIILTKWAGMEGSSILARDREELQEVFPETILMRMRELERYLSVRKEAQICVENGAQYLVDLSEGGIYAALWRLFVKAKRGFVVDLMDIPVLQETIEFANHYDIDPYRLRSGGSLLAVTRDADSLIEKLAENGIPAARIGELSEDRDKILRNEDEIRYLDLPQPDELLKIMQ
;
A
#
# COMPACT_ATOMS: atom_id res chain seq x y z
N MET A 1 24.80 2.10 13.01
CA MET A 1 23.81 1.19 12.38
C MET A 1 23.72 1.61 10.93
N LYS A 2 24.07 0.74 9.96
CA LYS A 2 23.94 1.06 8.53
C LYS A 2 22.46 0.99 8.16
N LEU A 3 21.96 1.98 7.44
CA LEU A 3 20.62 1.92 6.83
C LEU A 3 20.60 0.74 5.85
N ARG A 4 19.53 -0.04 5.84
CA ARG A 4 19.29 -1.11 4.87
C ARG A 4 18.61 -0.50 3.64
N ASP A 5 18.81 -1.14 2.48
CA ASP A 5 18.03 -0.80 1.28
C ASP A 5 16.54 -1.03 1.53
N GLY A 6 15.70 -0.15 0.98
CA GLY A 6 14.27 -0.13 1.23
C GLY A 6 13.87 0.92 2.27
N LYS A 7 12.56 1.06 2.53
CA LYS A 7 12.08 1.97 3.59
C LYS A 7 12.79 1.60 4.88
N ALA A 8 13.68 2.47 5.36
CA ALA A 8 14.16 2.42 6.74
C ALA A 8 12.90 2.48 7.60
N GLY A 9 12.51 1.33 8.15
CA GLY A 9 11.20 1.09 8.77
C GLY A 9 10.66 2.32 9.49
N GLU A 10 9.35 2.49 9.55
CA GLU A 10 8.67 3.71 10.04
C GLU A 10 9.45 4.35 11.18
N ASN A 11 10.20 5.35 10.82
CA ASN A 11 11.15 5.94 11.73
C ASN A 11 10.33 6.64 12.82
N THR A 12 10.55 6.30 14.08
CA THR A 12 9.96 7.01 15.21
C THR A 12 10.14 8.53 15.11
N LEU A 13 11.12 8.99 14.33
CA LEU A 13 11.34 10.40 14.01
C LEU A 13 10.22 10.97 13.13
N ASP A 14 9.78 10.29 12.09
CA ASP A 14 8.72 10.76 11.19
C ASP A 14 7.39 10.87 11.93
N ARG A 15 7.07 9.87 12.76
CA ARG A 15 5.89 9.94 13.63
C ARG A 15 5.96 11.06 14.66
N SER A 16 7.14 11.38 15.18
CA SER A 16 7.30 12.47 16.15
C SER A 16 7.15 13.85 15.51
N ILE A 17 7.61 14.00 14.27
CA ILE A 17 7.45 15.24 13.49
C ILE A 17 5.98 15.42 13.10
N ILE A 18 5.32 14.39 12.58
CA ILE A 18 3.89 14.41 12.26
C ILE A 18 3.05 14.71 13.50
N LYS A 19 3.34 14.10 14.66
CA LYS A 19 2.63 14.41 15.91
C LYS A 19 2.82 15.87 16.36
N ARG A 20 4.01 16.46 16.18
CA ARG A 20 4.26 17.87 16.52
C ARG A 20 3.52 18.83 15.59
N ILE A 21 3.48 18.54 14.29
CA ILE A 21 2.74 19.33 13.31
C ILE A 21 1.24 19.25 13.60
N ASN A 22 0.71 18.05 13.87
CA ASN A 22 -0.69 17.85 14.20
C ASN A 22 -1.07 18.48 15.57
N ALA A 23 -0.18 18.50 16.54
CA ALA A 23 -0.42 19.15 17.84
C ALA A 23 -0.45 20.70 17.74
N ALA A 24 0.24 21.26 16.74
CA ALA A 24 0.21 22.70 16.45
C ALA A 24 -1.02 23.10 15.59
N GLY A 25 -1.79 22.13 15.09
CA GLY A 25 -2.98 22.34 14.26
C GLY A 25 -4.08 23.08 15.01
N ARG A 26 -4.69 24.06 14.35
CA ARG A 26 -5.78 24.91 14.84
C ARG A 26 -6.97 24.07 15.32
N LYS A 27 -7.74 24.58 16.27
CA LYS A 27 -9.08 24.08 16.62
C LYS A 27 -9.92 23.99 15.34
N GLY A 28 -10.16 22.76 14.83
CA GLY A 28 -10.87 22.51 13.58
C GLY A 28 -10.40 21.23 12.89
N ARG A 29 -10.58 21.18 11.59
CA ARG A 29 -10.24 20.09 10.70
C ARG A 29 -8.77 19.69 10.83
N ARG A 30 -8.48 18.43 11.18
CA ARG A 30 -7.11 17.90 11.18
C ARG A 30 -6.68 17.71 9.73
N ILE A 31 -5.54 18.29 9.36
CA ILE A 31 -4.89 18.11 8.07
C ILE A 31 -3.58 17.38 8.32
N THR A 32 -3.29 16.42 7.50
CA THR A 32 -2.01 15.69 7.50
C THR A 32 -1.47 15.54 6.10
N MET A 33 -0.25 15.06 5.98
CA MET A 33 0.44 14.84 4.71
C MET A 33 1.15 13.48 4.75
N SER A 34 1.08 12.75 3.66
CA SER A 34 1.97 11.62 3.35
C SER A 34 2.98 12.03 2.29
N ALA A 35 4.14 11.41 2.26
CA ALA A 35 5.13 11.56 1.19
C ALA A 35 5.88 10.24 1.01
N ASP A 36 5.83 9.69 -0.20
CA ASP A 36 6.45 8.42 -0.55
C ASP A 36 7.27 8.53 -1.84
N PRO A 37 8.57 8.15 -1.82
CA PRO A 37 9.41 8.14 -3.01
C PRO A 37 9.26 6.82 -3.78
N ILE A 38 9.19 6.90 -5.11
CA ILE A 38 9.38 5.78 -6.02
C ILE A 38 10.79 5.89 -6.59
N THR A 39 11.64 4.91 -6.28
CA THR A 39 13.09 4.94 -6.57
C THR A 39 13.56 3.77 -7.44
N TYR A 40 12.69 2.81 -7.71
CA TYR A 40 12.99 1.64 -8.54
C TYR A 40 12.57 1.89 -10.01
N PRO A 41 13.20 1.20 -10.98
CA PRO A 41 12.94 1.44 -12.40
C PRO A 41 11.60 0.80 -12.80
N VAL A 42 10.60 1.65 -13.02
CA VAL A 42 9.27 1.25 -13.49
C VAL A 42 8.74 2.25 -14.49
N SER A 43 8.01 1.76 -15.49
CA SER A 43 7.43 2.61 -16.53
C SER A 43 6.33 3.52 -15.99
N GLN A 44 5.60 3.11 -14.96
CA GLN A 44 4.46 3.83 -14.37
C GLN A 44 4.83 4.65 -13.14
N ILE A 45 6.03 5.20 -13.08
CA ILE A 45 6.57 5.86 -11.88
C ILE A 45 5.69 7.02 -11.38
N GLY A 46 5.06 7.76 -12.29
CA GLY A 46 4.16 8.88 -11.94
C GLY A 46 2.86 8.39 -11.28
N GLU A 47 2.24 7.34 -11.83
CA GLU A 47 1.02 6.75 -11.26
C GLU A 47 1.26 6.18 -9.87
N LEU A 48 2.32 5.36 -9.74
CA LEU A 48 2.66 4.71 -8.49
C LEU A 48 2.96 5.73 -7.39
N ALA A 49 3.57 6.87 -7.73
CA ALA A 49 3.83 7.95 -6.77
C ALA A 49 2.52 8.58 -6.23
N VAL A 50 1.50 8.71 -7.08
CA VAL A 50 0.18 9.22 -6.65
C VAL A 50 -0.52 8.17 -5.79
N TYR A 51 -0.59 6.91 -6.23
CA TYR A 51 -1.26 5.85 -5.45
C TYR A 51 -0.58 5.60 -4.10
N ALA A 52 0.75 5.56 -4.04
CA ALA A 52 1.47 5.39 -2.78
C ALA A 52 1.09 6.49 -1.77
N ALA A 53 1.06 7.76 -2.21
CA ALA A 53 0.70 8.87 -1.35
C ALA A 53 -0.77 8.84 -0.91
N ILE A 54 -1.72 8.49 -1.80
CA ILE A 54 -3.15 8.34 -1.49
C ILE A 54 -3.35 7.22 -0.46
N ASN A 55 -2.75 6.06 -0.71
CA ASN A 55 -2.96 4.85 0.09
C ASN A 55 -2.43 5.02 1.51
N ALA A 56 -1.23 5.57 1.66
CA ALA A 56 -0.66 5.87 2.96
C ALA A 56 -1.55 6.84 3.78
N LEU A 57 -2.09 7.87 3.11
CA LEU A 57 -2.98 8.84 3.76
C LEU A 57 -4.33 8.24 4.13
N SER A 58 -4.90 7.44 3.25
CA SER A 58 -6.20 6.76 3.46
C SER A 58 -6.12 5.74 4.62
N ALA A 59 -5.01 4.99 4.73
CA ALA A 59 -4.78 4.05 5.83
C ALA A 59 -4.61 4.74 7.20
N GLU A 60 -4.23 6.02 7.21
CA GLU A 60 -4.23 6.86 8.41
C GLU A 60 -5.60 7.53 8.68
N LYS A 61 -6.65 7.11 7.96
CA LYS A 61 -8.03 7.58 8.08
C LYS A 61 -8.20 9.05 7.69
N TYR A 62 -7.53 9.47 6.62
CA TYR A 62 -7.71 10.80 6.03
C TYR A 62 -8.24 10.70 4.61
N ILE A 63 -9.04 11.67 4.20
CA ILE A 63 -9.52 11.83 2.82
C ILE A 63 -8.46 12.58 2.04
N PRO A 64 -7.81 11.98 1.03
CA PRO A 64 -6.88 12.66 0.14
C PRO A 64 -7.58 13.81 -0.60
N GLU A 65 -6.98 14.99 -0.66
CA GLU A 65 -7.59 16.21 -1.26
C GLU A 65 -6.66 16.87 -2.28
N SER A 66 -5.36 16.92 -2.02
CA SER A 66 -4.44 17.55 -2.95
C SER A 66 -3.13 16.78 -3.05
N PHE A 67 -2.43 16.97 -4.17
CA PHE A 67 -1.20 16.29 -4.51
C PHE A 67 -0.11 17.28 -4.95
N ARG A 68 1.13 16.95 -4.59
CA ARG A 68 2.36 17.61 -5.04
C ARG A 68 3.41 16.57 -5.39
N SER A 69 4.28 16.87 -6.34
CA SER A 69 5.39 15.98 -6.70
C SER A 69 6.74 16.69 -6.64
N VAL A 70 7.77 15.91 -6.30
CA VAL A 70 9.17 16.27 -6.59
C VAL A 70 9.67 15.21 -7.58
N ILE A 71 10.15 15.66 -8.75
CA ILE A 71 10.66 14.80 -9.82
C ILE A 71 12.14 15.09 -9.98
N LEU A 72 12.98 14.09 -9.73
CA LEU A 72 14.42 14.15 -9.95
C LEU A 72 14.77 13.32 -11.17
N LEU A 73 15.46 13.93 -12.13
CA LEU A 73 15.85 13.31 -13.38
C LEU A 73 17.39 13.33 -13.53
N PRO A 74 18.02 12.26 -14.02
CA PRO A 74 19.45 12.29 -14.33
C PRO A 74 19.75 13.22 -15.51
N PRO A 75 20.97 13.79 -15.59
CA PRO A 75 21.39 14.56 -16.77
C PRO A 75 21.28 13.74 -18.05
N GLY A 76 20.76 14.38 -19.11
CA GLY A 76 20.56 13.74 -20.41
C GLY A 76 19.20 13.06 -20.57
N THR A 77 18.32 13.09 -19.56
CA THR A 77 16.96 12.61 -19.70
C THR A 77 16.19 13.40 -20.78
N GLU A 78 15.52 12.71 -21.67
CA GLU A 78 14.70 13.33 -22.71
C GLU A 78 13.44 13.98 -22.12
N GLU A 79 12.98 15.06 -22.74
CA GLU A 79 11.75 15.76 -22.31
C GLU A 79 10.50 14.87 -22.38
N SER A 80 10.49 13.90 -23.31
CA SER A 80 9.43 12.89 -23.46
C SER A 80 9.18 12.11 -22.16
N VAL A 81 10.26 11.73 -21.43
CA VAL A 81 10.17 11.03 -20.14
C VAL A 81 9.47 11.89 -19.09
N LEU A 82 9.82 13.18 -19.01
CA LEU A 82 9.16 14.10 -18.08
C LEU A 82 7.68 14.27 -18.43
N ARG A 83 7.34 14.40 -19.73
CA ARG A 83 5.93 14.49 -20.17
C ARG A 83 5.15 13.26 -19.77
N GLU A 84 5.68 12.08 -20.02
CA GLU A 84 5.03 10.82 -19.65
C GLU A 84 4.77 10.74 -18.13
N ILE A 85 5.75 11.07 -17.30
CA ILE A 85 5.59 11.10 -15.83
C ILE A 85 4.48 12.09 -15.44
N MET A 86 4.46 13.28 -16.04
CA MET A 86 3.44 14.30 -15.74
C MET A 86 2.05 13.86 -16.20
N ASP A 87 1.93 13.24 -17.38
CA ASP A 87 0.66 12.73 -17.91
C ASP A 87 0.10 11.62 -16.99
N GLN A 88 0.96 10.71 -16.50
CA GLN A 88 0.61 9.69 -15.52
C GLN A 88 0.06 10.32 -14.24
N ILE A 89 0.78 11.30 -13.66
CA ILE A 89 0.35 12.01 -12.45
C ILE A 89 -0.99 12.71 -12.68
N CYS A 90 -1.13 13.44 -13.80
CA CYS A 90 -2.35 14.20 -14.11
C CYS A 90 -3.56 13.26 -14.26
N ARG A 91 -3.39 12.12 -14.94
CA ARG A 91 -4.46 11.13 -15.13
C ARG A 91 -4.96 10.60 -13.77
N VAL A 92 -4.06 10.06 -12.94
CA VAL A 92 -4.45 9.49 -11.64
C VAL A 92 -5.02 10.56 -10.71
N CYS A 93 -4.45 11.76 -10.67
CA CYS A 93 -5.01 12.85 -9.87
C CYS A 93 -6.42 13.25 -10.33
N SER A 94 -6.68 13.23 -11.65
CA SER A 94 -8.02 13.50 -12.20
C SER A 94 -9.01 12.40 -11.78
N ASP A 95 -8.64 11.14 -11.94
CA ASP A 95 -9.49 9.99 -11.61
C ASP A 95 -9.80 9.92 -10.10
N GLU A 96 -8.84 10.26 -9.27
CA GLU A 96 -8.96 10.30 -7.81
C GLU A 96 -9.48 11.65 -7.28
N HIS A 97 -9.85 12.57 -8.15
CA HIS A 97 -10.37 13.90 -7.81
C HIS A 97 -9.45 14.69 -6.87
N LEU A 98 -8.14 14.64 -7.12
CA LEU A 98 -7.14 15.41 -6.38
C LEU A 98 -6.81 16.72 -7.08
N VAL A 99 -6.61 17.77 -6.29
CA VAL A 99 -6.08 19.04 -6.80
C VAL A 99 -4.56 18.96 -6.84
N ILE A 100 -3.97 19.14 -8.04
CA ILE A 100 -2.51 19.29 -8.15
C ILE A 100 -2.14 20.72 -7.74
N GLU A 101 -1.51 20.86 -6.56
CA GLU A 101 -1.15 22.18 -6.01
C GLU A 101 0.24 22.65 -6.43
N GLY A 102 0.98 21.87 -7.21
CA GLY A 102 2.30 22.18 -7.71
C GLY A 102 3.30 21.07 -7.49
N GLY A 103 4.57 21.41 -7.61
CA GLY A 103 5.67 20.46 -7.45
C GLY A 103 7.00 21.10 -7.78
N HIS A 104 8.04 20.27 -7.88
CA HIS A 104 9.38 20.69 -8.28
C HIS A 104 9.96 19.63 -9.22
N THR A 105 10.63 20.07 -10.29
CA THR A 105 11.37 19.19 -11.19
C THR A 105 12.81 19.64 -11.23
N GLU A 106 13.74 18.72 -11.04
CA GLU A 106 15.18 19.02 -11.07
C GLU A 106 15.92 17.99 -11.92
N VAL A 107 16.82 18.46 -12.78
CA VAL A 107 17.79 17.61 -13.46
C VAL A 107 19.07 17.64 -12.64
N THR A 108 19.48 16.50 -12.10
CA THR A 108 20.57 16.41 -11.13
C THR A 108 21.39 15.13 -11.26
N SER A 109 22.70 15.25 -11.08
CA SER A 109 23.60 14.11 -11.04
C SER A 109 23.51 13.31 -9.71
N ALA A 110 22.67 13.73 -8.77
CA ALA A 110 22.43 13.01 -7.53
C ALA A 110 21.63 11.72 -7.74
N VAL A 111 20.98 11.55 -8.89
CA VAL A 111 20.22 10.35 -9.27
C VAL A 111 20.72 9.77 -10.58
N THR A 112 20.66 8.45 -10.73
CA THR A 112 21.05 7.72 -11.95
C THR A 112 19.86 7.27 -12.80
N ARG A 113 18.65 7.43 -12.27
CA ARG A 113 17.37 7.11 -12.89
C ARG A 113 16.30 8.10 -12.38
N PRO A 114 15.15 8.23 -13.05
CA PRO A 114 14.06 9.06 -12.53
C PRO A 114 13.65 8.64 -11.12
N VAL A 115 13.42 9.62 -10.26
CA VAL A 115 12.85 9.45 -8.92
C VAL A 115 11.67 10.39 -8.80
N VAL A 116 10.52 9.85 -8.40
CA VAL A 116 9.30 10.66 -8.17
C VAL A 116 8.89 10.52 -6.72
N ILE A 117 8.79 11.64 -6.03
CA ILE A 117 8.29 11.71 -4.66
C ILE A 117 6.89 12.31 -4.73
N GLY A 118 5.88 11.50 -4.47
CA GLY A 118 4.49 11.94 -4.33
C GLY A 118 4.22 12.40 -2.91
N ALA A 119 3.58 13.57 -2.76
CA ALA A 119 3.09 14.06 -1.47
C ALA A 119 1.61 14.41 -1.57
N CYS A 120 0.80 13.82 -0.70
CA CYS A 120 -0.64 14.04 -0.65
C CYS A 120 -1.03 14.69 0.67
N THR A 121 -1.92 15.69 0.63
CA THR A 121 -2.54 16.27 1.82
C THR A 121 -4.01 15.92 1.89
N GLY A 122 -4.55 15.81 3.09
CA GLY A 122 -5.95 15.47 3.27
C GLY A 122 -6.48 15.80 4.65
N SER A 123 -7.78 15.65 4.80
CA SER A 123 -8.51 15.94 6.03
C SER A 123 -9.05 14.68 6.70
N SER A 124 -9.11 14.69 8.03
CA SER A 124 -9.56 13.55 8.83
C SER A 124 -10.96 13.07 8.47
N MET A 125 -11.13 11.75 8.36
CA MET A 125 -12.42 11.07 8.23
C MET A 125 -13.24 11.10 9.54
N ASP A 126 -12.62 11.34 10.70
CA ASP A 126 -13.21 11.20 12.04
C ASP A 126 -14.42 12.09 12.35
N GLN A 127 -14.73 13.09 11.54
CA GLN A 127 -15.82 14.01 11.83
C GLN A 127 -17.23 13.45 11.60
N LYS A 128 -17.33 12.25 11.01
CA LYS A 128 -18.62 11.60 10.71
C LYS A 128 -18.81 10.24 11.38
N MET A 129 -17.84 9.80 12.17
CA MET A 129 -17.91 8.46 12.78
C MET A 129 -18.98 8.41 13.86
N LYS A 130 -20.04 7.64 13.64
CA LYS A 130 -20.73 6.99 14.74
C LYS A 130 -19.70 6.04 15.37
N ARG A 131 -19.30 6.28 16.63
CA ARG A 131 -18.64 5.25 17.42
C ARG A 131 -19.57 4.04 17.45
N VAL A 132 -19.19 2.98 16.77
CA VAL A 132 -19.77 1.67 17.04
C VAL A 132 -19.29 1.35 18.45
N GLU A 133 -20.22 1.35 19.42
CA GLU A 133 -19.93 0.84 20.77
C GLU A 133 -19.42 -0.59 20.58
N PRO A 134 -18.30 -0.95 21.21
CA PRO A 134 -17.74 -2.28 21.07
C PRO A 134 -18.79 -3.28 21.51
N ASN A 135 -19.23 -4.16 20.63
CA ASN A 135 -19.92 -5.37 21.05
C ASN A 135 -18.87 -6.20 21.78
N ASP A 136 -18.97 -6.30 23.11
CA ASP A 136 -17.95 -6.80 24.04
C ASP A 136 -17.63 -8.29 23.91
N SER A 137 -17.99 -8.98 22.83
CA SER A 137 -17.91 -10.45 22.76
C SER A 137 -17.20 -11.04 21.54
N GLY A 138 -16.55 -10.24 20.68
CA GLY A 138 -15.87 -10.75 19.48
C GLY A 138 -14.37 -10.51 19.49
N ALA A 139 -13.57 -11.47 18.97
CA ALA A 139 -12.17 -11.26 18.68
C ALA A 139 -12.00 -10.14 17.62
N ASP A 140 -10.93 -9.36 17.73
CA ASP A 140 -10.57 -8.36 16.72
C ASP A 140 -10.02 -9.07 15.47
N GLN A 141 -10.85 -9.21 14.44
CA GLN A 141 -10.59 -9.96 13.22
C GLN A 141 -9.82 -9.12 12.21
N ILE A 142 -8.87 -9.76 11.52
CA ILE A 142 -8.05 -9.13 10.48
C ILE A 142 -8.64 -9.52 9.12
N ILE A 143 -8.98 -8.52 8.32
CA ILE A 143 -9.38 -8.70 6.92
C ILE A 143 -8.34 -8.10 5.98
N LEU A 144 -8.22 -8.71 4.80
CA LEU A 144 -7.45 -8.20 3.67
C LEU A 144 -8.40 -7.89 2.52
N THR A 145 -8.31 -6.69 1.94
CA THR A 145 -9.01 -6.36 0.70
C THR A 145 -8.14 -6.72 -0.51
N LYS A 146 -8.78 -7.15 -1.59
CA LYS A 146 -8.14 -7.54 -2.85
C LYS A 146 -7.07 -8.63 -2.67
N TRP A 147 -5.87 -8.48 -3.25
CA TRP A 147 -4.92 -9.59 -3.38
C TRP A 147 -3.50 -9.18 -2.97
N ALA A 148 -2.82 -10.05 -2.25
CA ALA A 148 -1.40 -9.88 -1.96
C ALA A 148 -0.57 -10.02 -3.27
N GLY A 149 0.52 -9.24 -3.38
CA GLY A 149 1.40 -9.22 -4.54
C GLY A 149 0.86 -8.50 -5.78
N MET A 150 -0.32 -7.88 -5.70
CA MET A 150 -1.03 -7.31 -6.85
C MET A 150 -0.24 -6.23 -7.59
N GLU A 151 0.30 -5.23 -6.89
CA GLU A 151 1.09 -4.15 -7.49
C GLU A 151 2.35 -4.70 -8.17
N GLY A 152 3.09 -5.56 -7.46
CA GLY A 152 4.32 -6.15 -8.00
C GLY A 152 4.07 -6.98 -9.24
N SER A 153 2.99 -7.78 -9.26
CA SER A 153 2.63 -8.58 -10.43
C SER A 153 2.22 -7.73 -11.63
N SER A 154 1.51 -6.62 -11.39
CA SER A 154 1.18 -5.67 -12.46
C SER A 154 2.43 -5.03 -13.05
N ILE A 155 3.38 -4.63 -12.22
CA ILE A 155 4.67 -4.08 -12.64
C ILE A 155 5.46 -5.11 -13.44
N LEU A 156 5.59 -6.34 -12.95
CA LEU A 156 6.30 -7.42 -13.66
C LEU A 156 5.69 -7.70 -15.03
N ALA A 157 4.36 -7.82 -15.13
CA ALA A 157 3.65 -8.07 -16.38
C ALA A 157 3.82 -6.93 -17.40
N ARG A 158 4.13 -5.72 -16.96
CA ARG A 158 4.33 -4.55 -17.82
C ARG A 158 5.78 -4.35 -18.22
N ASP A 159 6.70 -4.43 -17.26
CA ASP A 159 8.07 -3.97 -17.41
C ASP A 159 9.07 -5.11 -17.68
N ARG A 160 8.60 -6.38 -17.70
CA ARG A 160 9.42 -7.56 -17.95
C ARG A 160 9.01 -8.25 -19.25
N GLU A 161 9.71 -7.91 -20.34
CA GLU A 161 9.42 -8.43 -21.67
C GLU A 161 9.60 -9.95 -21.76
N GLU A 162 10.53 -10.51 -21.01
CA GLU A 162 10.80 -11.96 -20.99
C GLU A 162 9.58 -12.80 -20.54
N LEU A 163 8.64 -12.21 -19.80
CA LEU A 163 7.41 -12.91 -19.44
C LEU A 163 6.54 -13.24 -20.65
N GLN A 164 6.68 -12.52 -21.78
CA GLN A 164 5.95 -12.81 -23.03
C GLN A 164 6.38 -14.15 -23.66
N GLU A 165 7.60 -14.61 -23.35
CA GLU A 165 8.09 -15.93 -23.81
C GLU A 165 7.54 -17.08 -22.97
N VAL A 166 7.04 -16.79 -21.75
CA VAL A 166 6.63 -17.81 -20.76
C VAL A 166 5.13 -17.86 -20.56
N PHE A 167 4.48 -16.69 -20.59
CA PHE A 167 3.05 -16.56 -20.29
C PHE A 167 2.24 -16.09 -21.49
N PRO A 168 1.01 -16.60 -21.67
CA PRO A 168 0.09 -16.09 -22.68
C PRO A 168 -0.19 -14.59 -22.51
N GLU A 169 -0.30 -13.87 -23.63
CA GLU A 169 -0.59 -12.43 -23.62
C GLU A 169 -1.89 -12.09 -22.86
N THR A 170 -2.88 -12.99 -22.88
CA THR A 170 -4.13 -12.82 -22.13
C THR A 170 -3.91 -12.74 -20.61
N ILE A 171 -2.95 -13.51 -20.08
CA ILE A 171 -2.54 -13.44 -18.67
C ILE A 171 -1.83 -12.12 -18.40
N LEU A 172 -0.85 -11.77 -19.24
CA LEU A 172 -0.10 -10.51 -19.07
C LEU A 172 -1.01 -9.28 -19.14
N MET A 173 -1.96 -9.25 -20.08
CA MET A 173 -2.95 -8.17 -20.16
C MET A 173 -3.79 -8.07 -18.89
N ARG A 174 -4.30 -9.20 -18.39
CA ARG A 174 -5.08 -9.25 -17.14
C ARG A 174 -4.28 -8.74 -15.95
N MET A 175 -3.00 -9.10 -15.85
CA MET A 175 -2.14 -8.66 -14.76
C MET A 175 -1.78 -7.17 -14.88
N ARG A 176 -1.58 -6.63 -16.08
CA ARG A 176 -1.42 -5.18 -16.32
C ARG A 176 -2.67 -4.40 -15.91
N GLU A 177 -3.87 -4.93 -16.15
CA GLU A 177 -5.12 -4.29 -15.76
C GLU A 177 -5.35 -4.19 -14.24
N LEU A 178 -4.55 -4.86 -13.42
CA LEU A 178 -4.63 -4.74 -11.95
C LEU A 178 -4.33 -3.33 -11.45
N GLU A 179 -3.67 -2.50 -12.25
CA GLU A 179 -3.40 -1.09 -11.93
C GLU A 179 -4.66 -0.29 -11.56
N ARG A 180 -5.83 -0.64 -12.14
CA ARG A 180 -7.12 -0.03 -11.81
C ARG A 180 -7.58 -0.24 -10.38
N TYR A 181 -6.94 -1.16 -9.66
CA TYR A 181 -7.25 -1.49 -8.26
C TYR A 181 -6.22 -0.93 -7.27
N LEU A 182 -5.26 -0.11 -7.72
CA LEU A 182 -4.16 0.38 -6.87
C LEU A 182 -4.59 1.39 -5.81
N SER A 183 -5.74 2.05 -5.95
CA SER A 183 -6.27 2.93 -4.90
C SER A 183 -6.96 2.14 -3.79
N VAL A 184 -6.69 2.51 -2.53
CA VAL A 184 -7.43 2.00 -1.35
C VAL A 184 -8.36 3.05 -0.73
N ARG A 185 -8.55 4.18 -1.41
CA ARG A 185 -9.33 5.30 -0.88
C ARG A 185 -10.75 4.91 -0.51
N LYS A 186 -11.42 4.21 -1.41
CA LYS A 186 -12.81 3.76 -1.23
C LYS A 186 -12.93 2.72 -0.13
N GLU A 187 -12.02 1.75 -0.11
CA GLU A 187 -11.95 0.72 0.94
C GLU A 187 -11.74 1.32 2.31
N ALA A 188 -10.78 2.23 2.43
CA ALA A 188 -10.49 2.89 3.70
C ALA A 188 -11.71 3.66 4.23
N GLN A 189 -12.44 4.36 3.34
CA GLN A 189 -13.65 5.05 3.72
C GLN A 189 -14.72 4.09 4.24
N ILE A 190 -15.00 3.01 3.50
CA ILE A 190 -15.98 1.99 3.90
C ILE A 190 -15.58 1.36 5.24
N CYS A 191 -14.31 1.00 5.42
CA CYS A 191 -13.80 0.43 6.67
C CYS A 191 -14.00 1.40 7.85
N VAL A 192 -13.69 2.68 7.66
CA VAL A 192 -13.88 3.71 8.71
C VAL A 192 -15.34 3.90 9.06
N GLU A 193 -16.23 3.98 8.07
CA GLU A 193 -17.68 4.13 8.25
C GLU A 193 -18.30 2.93 9.00
N ASN A 194 -17.71 1.73 8.84
CA ASN A 194 -18.14 0.51 9.51
C ASN A 194 -17.30 0.16 10.76
N GLY A 195 -16.60 1.14 11.33
CA GLY A 195 -15.99 1.03 12.66
C GLY A 195 -14.68 0.27 12.72
N ALA A 196 -13.96 0.09 11.61
CA ALA A 196 -12.64 -0.54 11.63
C ALA A 196 -11.68 0.20 12.58
N GLN A 197 -11.06 -0.56 13.50
CA GLN A 197 -10.18 -0.01 14.53
C GLN A 197 -8.83 0.41 13.97
N TYR A 198 -8.23 -0.45 13.16
CA TYR A 198 -6.93 -0.24 12.52
C TYR A 198 -7.04 -0.42 11.02
N LEU A 199 -6.32 0.41 10.29
CA LEU A 199 -6.09 0.27 8.85
C LEU A 199 -4.59 0.29 8.61
N VAL A 200 -4.09 -0.53 7.68
CA VAL A 200 -2.71 -0.54 7.21
C VAL A 200 -2.72 -0.80 5.72
N ASP A 201 -2.19 0.13 4.92
CA ASP A 201 -1.99 -0.09 3.50
C ASP A 201 -0.92 -1.15 3.25
N LEU A 202 -1.12 -1.96 2.25
CA LEU A 202 -0.04 -2.80 1.75
C LEU A 202 0.79 -1.97 0.76
N SER A 203 2.09 -2.15 0.82
CA SER A 203 3.04 -1.46 -0.06
C SER A 203 4.31 -2.30 -0.15
N GLU A 204 5.48 -1.67 -0.03
CA GLU A 204 6.78 -2.34 -0.02
C GLU A 204 6.87 -3.44 1.05
N GLY A 205 7.42 -4.61 0.66
CA GLY A 205 7.56 -5.78 1.49
C GLY A 205 6.27 -6.58 1.69
N GLY A 206 5.24 -6.26 0.91
CA GLY A 206 3.99 -7.02 0.82
C GLY A 206 3.21 -7.14 2.11
N ILE A 207 2.46 -8.25 2.22
CA ILE A 207 1.61 -8.48 3.40
C ILE A 207 2.41 -8.73 4.67
N TYR A 208 3.59 -9.32 4.61
CA TYR A 208 4.39 -9.54 5.81
C TYR A 208 4.85 -8.23 6.44
N ALA A 209 5.26 -7.25 5.63
CA ALA A 209 5.59 -5.93 6.13
C ALA A 209 4.35 -5.19 6.66
N ALA A 210 3.19 -5.36 6.03
CA ALA A 210 1.94 -4.78 6.51
C ALA A 210 1.49 -5.37 7.85
N LEU A 211 1.58 -6.68 8.04
CA LEU A 211 1.30 -7.37 9.32
C LEU A 211 2.26 -6.90 10.42
N TRP A 212 3.53 -6.67 10.09
CA TRP A 212 4.47 -6.09 11.03
C TRP A 212 4.07 -4.67 11.43
N ARG A 213 3.66 -3.83 10.47
CA ARG A 213 3.14 -2.48 10.77
C ARG A 213 1.87 -2.53 11.62
N LEU A 214 0.98 -3.49 11.36
CA LEU A 214 -0.21 -3.72 12.17
C LEU A 214 0.17 -4.05 13.62
N PHE A 215 1.10 -4.99 13.84
CA PHE A 215 1.62 -5.32 15.17
C PHE A 215 2.14 -4.09 15.91
N VAL A 216 2.93 -3.25 15.24
CA VAL A 216 3.46 -2.01 15.83
C VAL A 216 2.34 -1.02 16.19
N LYS A 217 1.32 -0.92 15.32
CA LYS A 217 0.20 0.02 15.47
C LYS A 217 -0.77 -0.43 16.56
N ALA A 218 -1.14 -1.70 16.58
CA ALA A 218 -2.06 -2.30 17.54
C ALA A 218 -1.38 -2.59 18.90
N LYS A 219 -0.05 -2.83 18.91
CA LYS A 219 0.74 -3.28 20.08
C LYS A 219 0.28 -4.64 20.64
N ARG A 220 -0.35 -5.44 19.82
CA ARG A 220 -0.86 -6.78 20.11
C ARG A 220 -0.30 -7.75 19.07
N GLY A 221 -0.19 -9.03 19.45
CA GLY A 221 0.13 -10.10 18.52
C GLY A 221 -1.01 -10.43 17.57
N PHE A 222 -0.81 -11.44 16.75
CA PHE A 222 -1.84 -11.93 15.83
C PHE A 222 -1.61 -13.39 15.47
N VAL A 223 -2.67 -14.03 15.01
CA VAL A 223 -2.65 -15.32 14.33
C VAL A 223 -3.25 -15.09 12.93
N VAL A 224 -2.47 -15.35 11.89
CA VAL A 224 -2.90 -15.25 10.48
C VAL A 224 -2.70 -16.60 9.81
N ASP A 225 -3.71 -17.05 9.08
CA ASP A 225 -3.63 -18.27 8.26
C ASP A 225 -3.19 -17.89 6.84
N LEU A 226 -2.08 -18.48 6.39
CA LEU A 226 -1.52 -18.19 5.06
C LEU A 226 -2.44 -18.65 3.93
N MET A 227 -3.22 -19.72 4.17
CA MET A 227 -4.17 -20.24 3.18
C MET A 227 -5.38 -19.31 2.97
N ASP A 228 -5.69 -18.47 3.97
CA ASP A 228 -6.78 -17.51 3.89
C ASP A 228 -6.37 -16.20 3.21
N ILE A 229 -5.06 -15.98 2.96
CA ILE A 229 -4.57 -14.79 2.27
C ILE A 229 -4.88 -14.89 0.77
N PRO A 230 -5.74 -14.01 0.20
CA PRO A 230 -6.01 -14.01 -1.22
C PRO A 230 -4.76 -13.64 -2.02
N VAL A 231 -4.32 -14.55 -2.89
CA VAL A 231 -3.26 -14.32 -3.88
C VAL A 231 -3.79 -14.82 -5.23
N LEU A 232 -3.61 -14.05 -6.29
CA LEU A 232 -3.98 -14.50 -7.63
C LEU A 232 -3.07 -15.64 -8.07
N GLN A 233 -3.63 -16.62 -8.78
CA GLN A 233 -2.86 -17.75 -9.33
C GLN A 233 -1.70 -17.25 -10.19
N GLU A 234 -1.93 -16.24 -11.00
CA GLU A 234 -0.93 -15.64 -11.87
C GLU A 234 0.22 -14.98 -11.07
N THR A 235 -0.09 -14.40 -9.90
CA THR A 235 0.93 -13.87 -8.97
C THR A 235 1.82 -14.99 -8.44
N ILE A 236 1.23 -16.15 -8.10
CA ILE A 236 1.97 -17.32 -7.66
C ILE A 236 2.86 -17.85 -8.78
N GLU A 237 2.36 -17.90 -10.01
CA GLU A 237 3.13 -18.36 -11.17
C GLU A 237 4.30 -17.43 -11.49
N PHE A 238 4.11 -16.10 -11.42
CA PHE A 238 5.20 -15.14 -11.55
C PHE A 238 6.23 -15.28 -10.42
N ALA A 239 5.75 -15.47 -9.19
CA ALA A 239 6.62 -15.68 -8.04
C ALA A 239 7.46 -16.96 -8.20
N ASN A 240 6.88 -18.05 -8.68
CA ASN A 240 7.60 -19.29 -8.98
C ASN A 240 8.62 -19.11 -10.13
N HIS A 241 8.26 -18.34 -11.18
CA HIS A 241 9.17 -18.09 -12.30
C HIS A 241 10.41 -17.32 -11.88
N TYR A 242 10.29 -16.35 -10.98
CA TYR A 242 11.39 -15.52 -10.49
C TYR A 242 12.02 -16.02 -9.18
N ASP A 243 11.57 -17.14 -8.64
CA ASP A 243 12.00 -17.68 -7.33
C ASP A 243 11.92 -16.63 -6.21
N ILE A 244 10.73 -16.01 -6.08
CA ILE A 244 10.43 -14.99 -5.07
C ILE A 244 9.24 -15.38 -4.20
N ASP A 245 9.14 -14.76 -3.02
CA ASP A 245 8.02 -14.95 -2.08
C ASP A 245 6.85 -14.00 -2.42
N PRO A 246 5.68 -14.49 -2.88
CA PRO A 246 4.54 -13.64 -3.22
C PRO A 246 4.01 -12.82 -2.05
N TYR A 247 4.20 -13.28 -0.82
CA TYR A 247 3.78 -12.56 0.39
C TYR A 247 4.69 -11.38 0.74
N ARG A 248 5.89 -11.33 0.15
CA ARG A 248 6.85 -10.21 0.27
C ARG A 248 6.87 -9.30 -0.95
N LEU A 249 6.10 -9.65 -1.98
CA LEU A 249 5.98 -8.85 -3.20
C LEU A 249 5.07 -7.64 -2.95
N ARG A 250 5.45 -6.49 -3.49
CA ARG A 250 4.66 -5.25 -3.39
C ARG A 250 3.17 -5.48 -3.63
N SER A 251 2.37 -4.94 -2.74
CA SER A 251 0.92 -5.20 -2.70
C SER A 251 0.11 -3.91 -2.62
N GLY A 252 0.61 -2.80 -3.16
CA GLY A 252 -0.13 -1.55 -3.25
C GLY A 252 -1.51 -1.76 -3.86
N GLY A 253 -2.50 -1.05 -3.33
CA GLY A 253 -3.90 -1.24 -3.68
C GLY A 253 -4.66 -2.21 -2.76
N SER A 254 -3.99 -2.95 -1.90
CA SER A 254 -4.61 -3.79 -0.88
C SER A 254 -4.53 -3.13 0.50
N LEU A 255 -5.48 -3.44 1.37
CA LEU A 255 -5.61 -2.84 2.70
C LEU A 255 -5.87 -3.92 3.75
N LEU A 256 -5.12 -3.90 4.86
CA LEU A 256 -5.48 -4.62 6.07
C LEU A 256 -6.43 -3.74 6.91
N ALA A 257 -7.52 -4.32 7.37
CA ALA A 257 -8.40 -3.69 8.35
C ALA A 257 -8.65 -4.62 9.53
N VAL A 258 -8.79 -4.04 10.72
CA VAL A 258 -9.15 -4.78 11.93
C VAL A 258 -10.53 -4.35 12.38
N THR A 259 -11.43 -5.30 12.54
CA THR A 259 -12.81 -5.09 12.94
C THR A 259 -13.29 -6.20 13.87
N ARG A 260 -14.36 -5.95 14.63
CA ARG A 260 -15.05 -6.95 15.42
C ARG A 260 -16.17 -7.67 14.67
N ASP A 261 -16.54 -7.16 13.51
CA ASP A 261 -17.59 -7.71 12.65
C ASP A 261 -17.06 -7.81 11.21
N ALA A 262 -16.24 -8.86 10.96
CA ALA A 262 -15.64 -9.08 9.66
C ALA A 262 -16.68 -9.42 8.59
N ASP A 263 -17.69 -10.22 8.92
CA ASP A 263 -18.68 -10.69 7.95
C ASP A 263 -19.49 -9.51 7.40
N SER A 264 -19.98 -8.62 8.27
CA SER A 264 -20.68 -7.41 7.85
C SER A 264 -19.79 -6.47 7.03
N LEU A 265 -18.53 -6.28 7.44
CA LEU A 265 -17.61 -5.42 6.70
C LEU A 265 -17.25 -5.99 5.32
N ILE A 266 -17.03 -7.31 5.22
CA ILE A 266 -16.79 -7.99 3.94
C ILE A 266 -17.99 -7.86 3.01
N GLU A 267 -19.22 -8.01 3.52
CA GLU A 267 -20.45 -7.79 2.75
C GLU A 267 -20.53 -6.35 2.22
N LYS A 268 -20.24 -5.35 3.06
CA LYS A 268 -20.23 -3.94 2.63
C LYS A 268 -19.16 -3.64 1.57
N LEU A 269 -18.00 -4.23 1.67
CA LEU A 269 -16.96 -4.14 0.66
C LEU A 269 -17.40 -4.79 -0.65
N ALA A 270 -18.00 -5.99 -0.58
CA ALA A 270 -18.52 -6.72 -1.75
C ALA A 270 -19.65 -5.97 -2.46
N GLU A 271 -20.60 -5.34 -1.74
CA GLU A 271 -21.63 -4.46 -2.30
C GLU A 271 -21.03 -3.30 -3.14
N ASN A 272 -19.79 -2.94 -2.85
CA ASN A 272 -19.06 -1.88 -3.55
C ASN A 272 -18.05 -2.43 -4.59
N GLY A 273 -18.10 -3.74 -4.89
CA GLY A 273 -17.24 -4.40 -5.87
C GLY A 273 -15.80 -4.62 -5.39
N ILE A 274 -15.57 -4.59 -4.08
CA ILE A 274 -14.25 -4.76 -3.47
C ILE A 274 -14.19 -6.13 -2.82
N PRO A 275 -13.44 -7.11 -3.38
CA PRO A 275 -13.26 -8.39 -2.73
C PRO A 275 -12.46 -8.25 -1.44
N ALA A 276 -12.83 -9.00 -0.41
CA ALA A 276 -12.14 -9.03 0.86
C ALA A 276 -12.27 -10.42 1.51
N ALA A 277 -11.29 -10.80 2.32
CA ALA A 277 -11.29 -12.04 3.06
C ALA A 277 -10.82 -11.81 4.49
N ARG A 278 -11.36 -12.60 5.44
CA ARG A 278 -10.83 -12.70 6.78
C ARG A 278 -9.60 -13.60 6.72
N ILE A 279 -8.47 -13.11 7.22
CA ILE A 279 -7.18 -13.83 7.16
C ILE A 279 -6.65 -14.19 8.55
N GLY A 280 -7.29 -13.76 9.63
CA GLY A 280 -6.84 -14.04 10.99
C GLY A 280 -7.46 -13.13 12.04
N GLU A 281 -6.81 -13.05 13.18
CA GLU A 281 -7.27 -12.26 14.33
C GLU A 281 -6.09 -11.70 15.15
N LEU A 282 -6.33 -10.61 15.89
CA LEU A 282 -5.38 -10.11 16.87
C LEU A 282 -5.43 -10.99 18.14
N SER A 283 -4.26 -11.27 18.72
CA SER A 283 -4.12 -11.97 20.00
C SER A 283 -3.80 -11.01 21.15
N GLU A 284 -4.06 -11.43 22.38
CA GLU A 284 -3.74 -10.64 23.58
C GLU A 284 -2.23 -10.64 23.90
N ASP A 285 -1.53 -11.69 23.52
CA ASP A 285 -0.08 -11.77 23.62
C ASP A 285 0.62 -10.92 22.55
N ARG A 286 1.93 -11.09 22.42
CA ARG A 286 2.75 -10.33 21.44
C ARG A 286 3.33 -11.22 20.36
N ASP A 287 2.85 -12.43 20.23
CA ASP A 287 3.31 -13.36 19.23
C ASP A 287 2.74 -13.03 17.85
N LYS A 288 3.55 -13.14 16.84
CA LYS A 288 3.22 -12.86 15.43
C LYS A 288 3.21 -14.18 14.70
N ILE A 289 2.09 -14.88 14.82
CA ILE A 289 1.94 -16.26 14.34
C ILE A 289 1.42 -16.26 12.90
N LEU A 290 2.14 -16.97 12.05
CA LEU A 290 1.69 -17.37 10.71
C LEU A 290 1.43 -18.87 10.75
N ARG A 291 0.22 -19.28 10.38
CA ARG A 291 -0.18 -20.68 10.29
C ARG A 291 -0.26 -21.10 8.83
N ASN A 292 0.26 -22.27 8.53
CA ASN A 292 0.10 -22.92 7.22
C ASN A 292 -0.26 -24.40 7.50
N GLU A 293 -1.54 -24.73 7.43
CA GLU A 293 -2.06 -26.02 7.88
C GLU A 293 -1.61 -26.33 9.32
N ASP A 294 -0.82 -27.39 9.52
CA ASP A 294 -0.29 -27.81 10.83
C ASP A 294 1.03 -27.09 11.20
N GLU A 295 1.62 -26.33 10.28
CA GLU A 295 2.89 -25.64 10.51
C GLU A 295 2.65 -24.26 11.11
N ILE A 296 3.38 -23.96 12.19
CA ILE A 296 3.37 -22.65 12.85
C ILE A 296 4.72 -21.99 12.64
N ARG A 297 4.69 -20.77 12.13
CA ARG A 297 5.87 -19.90 11.96
C ARG A 297 5.66 -18.58 12.70
N TYR A 298 6.76 -17.95 13.08
CA TYR A 298 6.72 -16.58 13.61
C TYR A 298 7.13 -15.61 12.52
N LEU A 299 6.38 -14.51 12.38
CA LEU A 299 6.73 -13.48 11.43
C LEU A 299 8.04 -12.81 11.82
N ASP A 300 9.02 -12.89 10.93
CA ASP A 300 10.33 -12.25 11.05
C ASP A 300 10.25 -10.72 10.85
N LEU A 301 11.36 -10.05 11.16
CA LEU A 301 11.56 -8.65 10.80
C LEU A 301 11.35 -8.44 9.30
N PRO A 302 10.72 -7.32 8.89
CA PRO A 302 10.52 -7.00 7.49
C PRO A 302 11.83 -7.11 6.69
N GLN A 303 11.77 -7.79 5.58
CA GLN A 303 12.86 -7.93 4.62
C GLN A 303 12.61 -6.94 3.45
N PRO A 304 13.64 -6.66 2.62
CA PRO A 304 13.45 -5.92 1.38
C PRO A 304 12.37 -6.54 0.50
N ASP A 305 11.72 -5.70 -0.29
CA ASP A 305 10.70 -6.14 -1.24
C ASP A 305 11.28 -7.09 -2.29
N GLU A 306 10.55 -8.14 -2.63
CA GLU A 306 10.97 -9.14 -3.61
C GLU A 306 11.09 -8.54 -5.03
N LEU A 307 10.30 -7.50 -5.34
CA LEU A 307 10.42 -6.81 -6.62
C LEU A 307 11.83 -6.23 -6.85
N LEU A 308 12.50 -5.78 -5.79
CA LEU A 308 13.84 -5.20 -5.90
C LEU A 308 14.91 -6.22 -6.35
N LYS A 309 14.69 -7.53 -6.18
CA LYS A 309 15.60 -8.57 -6.69
C LYS A 309 15.56 -8.66 -8.23
N ILE A 310 14.41 -8.29 -8.81
CA ILE A 310 14.14 -8.43 -10.24
C ILE A 310 14.42 -7.12 -10.97
N MET A 311 14.10 -5.98 -10.35
CA MET A 311 14.15 -4.64 -10.95
C MET A 311 15.47 -3.89 -10.69
N GLN A 312 16.58 -4.62 -10.59
CA GLN A 312 17.92 -4.03 -10.38
C GLN A 312 18.49 -3.38 -11.63
#